data_d93a2b1a0361d597991c22bf29e31a2f
#
_entry.id   d93a2b1a0361d597991c22bf29e31a2f
#
_cell.length_a   1.000
_cell.length_b   1.000
_cell.length_c   1.000
_cell.angle_alpha   90.00
_cell.angle_beta   90.00
_cell.angle_gamma   90.00
#
_symmetry.space_group_name_H-M   'P 1'
#
loop_
_entity.id
_entity.type
_entity.pdbx_description
1 polymer ?
#
loop_
_entity_poly.entity_id
_entity_poly.type
_entity_poly.pdbx_seq_one_letter_code
_entity_poly.pdbx_strand_id
1 'polypeptide(L)'
;MKLLEVVTGLLLVYLIFAIVVSGIQEWWAQYRGHRGKFLRIGLQRLIGDESIFVRVLQHPLIGSLYRDRAARGKPPSYIEPNNFALAFAHVVTRRQAALDSADAKADPGGAVPLSFDSLRSAITTLAAQRSPVAAAALPIIDQAQGNLELALKGIGAWYSGGMDRVTGWYKGYAQRRLFLIGFMVACLANVDTIEIYKSLNSSADLRSQVVSIADSVAHSQKIGDVDLSVLNTRDLTPTESQTVLKTILSSPVMKLPIGYGCLDSDTAQSMKIDSKTKSTWSRCSGAIHKAWNEWAFSDWLRHIFGWALTALAGLLGAPYWFAALTKIVDIRGSGTKPKEPKPA
;
A
#
# COMPACT_ATOMS: atom_id res chain seq x y z
N MET A 1 -11.63 23.58 -25.04
CA MET A 1 -12.21 22.23 -25.12
C MET A 1 -11.14 21.15 -25.33
N LYS A 2 -10.32 21.19 -26.39
CA LYS A 2 -9.33 20.16 -26.73
C LYS A 2 -8.39 19.78 -25.57
N LEU A 3 -7.81 20.77 -24.87
CA LEU A 3 -6.91 20.50 -23.74
C LEU A 3 -7.60 19.74 -22.61
N LEU A 4 -8.84 20.14 -22.27
CA LEU A 4 -9.62 19.50 -21.21
C LEU A 4 -9.97 18.05 -21.56
N GLU A 5 -10.27 17.77 -22.83
CA GLU A 5 -10.52 16.41 -23.33
C GLU A 5 -9.28 15.54 -23.24
N VAL A 6 -8.10 16.06 -23.59
CA VAL A 6 -6.82 15.36 -23.47
C VAL A 6 -6.51 15.05 -21.99
N VAL A 7 -6.73 16.03 -21.12
CA VAL A 7 -6.55 15.85 -19.66
C VAL A 7 -7.51 14.77 -19.13
N THR A 8 -8.80 14.83 -19.50
CA THR A 8 -9.79 13.80 -19.11
C THR A 8 -9.35 12.41 -19.54
N GLY A 9 -8.85 12.27 -20.78
CA GLY A 9 -8.32 10.98 -21.26
C GLY A 9 -7.12 10.49 -20.48
N LEU A 10 -6.17 11.37 -20.14
CA LEU A 10 -5.02 11.00 -19.31
C LEU A 10 -5.43 10.61 -17.90
N LEU A 11 -6.39 11.31 -17.29
CA LEU A 11 -6.92 10.97 -15.96
C LEU A 11 -7.52 9.57 -15.93
N LEU A 12 -8.28 9.20 -16.97
CA LEU A 12 -8.81 7.84 -17.09
C LEU A 12 -7.69 6.81 -17.18
N VAL A 13 -6.67 7.06 -18.01
CA VAL A 13 -5.51 6.14 -18.13
C VAL A 13 -4.79 6.01 -16.79
N TYR A 14 -4.56 7.10 -16.07
CA TYR A 14 -3.91 7.06 -14.76
C TYR A 14 -4.76 6.36 -13.71
N LEU A 15 -6.09 6.52 -13.73
CA LEU A 15 -6.99 5.77 -12.87
C LEU A 15 -6.85 4.27 -13.09
N ILE A 16 -6.94 3.83 -14.34
CA ILE A 16 -6.82 2.43 -14.73
C ILE A 16 -5.45 1.88 -14.30
N PHE A 17 -4.38 2.59 -14.65
CA PHE A 17 -3.02 2.21 -14.29
C PHE A 17 -2.84 2.09 -12.78
N ALA A 18 -3.34 3.05 -12.01
CA ALA A 18 -3.27 3.03 -10.55
C ALA A 18 -4.04 1.83 -9.95
N ILE A 19 -5.23 1.48 -10.49
CA ILE A 19 -5.98 0.29 -10.07
C ILE A 19 -5.15 -0.98 -10.28
N VAL A 20 -4.56 -1.15 -11.45
CA VAL A 20 -3.75 -2.33 -11.80
C VAL A 20 -2.53 -2.44 -10.88
N VAL A 21 -1.78 -1.36 -10.71
CA VAL A 21 -0.55 -1.33 -9.90
C VAL A 21 -0.87 -1.54 -8.41
N SER A 22 -1.94 -0.92 -7.90
CA SER A 22 -2.40 -1.13 -6.52
C SER A 22 -2.83 -2.58 -6.29
N GLY A 23 -3.55 -3.19 -7.23
CA GLY A 23 -3.94 -4.60 -7.16
C GLY A 23 -2.74 -5.56 -7.11
N ILE A 24 -1.72 -5.31 -7.93
CA ILE A 24 -0.46 -6.09 -7.91
C ILE A 24 0.26 -5.92 -6.57
N GLN A 25 0.35 -4.68 -6.07
CA GLN A 25 0.99 -4.39 -4.80
C GLN A 25 0.29 -5.08 -3.63
N GLU A 26 -1.05 -5.02 -3.58
CA GLU A 26 -1.83 -5.63 -2.50
C GLU A 26 -1.67 -7.16 -2.50
N TRP A 27 -1.77 -7.80 -3.67
CA TRP A 27 -1.50 -9.23 -3.84
C TRP A 27 -0.10 -9.59 -3.29
N TRP A 28 0.93 -8.82 -3.65
CA TRP A 28 2.30 -9.05 -3.18
C TRP A 28 2.45 -8.80 -1.67
N ALA A 29 1.80 -7.76 -1.13
CA ALA A 29 1.88 -7.42 0.29
C ALA A 29 1.25 -8.50 1.18
N GLN A 30 0.12 -9.08 0.74
CA GLN A 30 -0.54 -10.19 1.42
C GLN A 30 0.34 -11.43 1.45
N TYR A 31 1.01 -11.73 0.32
CA TYR A 31 1.88 -12.90 0.23
C TYR A 31 3.09 -12.81 1.16
N ARG A 32 3.70 -11.64 1.32
CA ARG A 32 4.98 -11.46 2.02
C ARG A 32 4.88 -11.01 3.49
N GLY A 33 3.74 -10.57 3.99
CA GLY A 33 3.54 -10.19 5.41
C GLY A 33 4.49 -9.09 5.91
N HIS A 34 4.82 -8.10 5.08
CA HIS A 34 5.85 -7.08 5.38
C HIS A 34 5.52 -6.21 6.60
N ARG A 35 4.24 -5.88 6.85
CA ARG A 35 3.85 -5.03 7.98
C ARG A 35 4.33 -5.59 9.32
N GLY A 36 4.12 -6.90 9.56
CA GLY A 36 4.56 -7.53 10.78
C GLY A 36 6.09 -7.55 10.96
N LYS A 37 6.85 -7.65 9.85
CA LYS A 37 8.32 -7.56 9.91
C LYS A 37 8.79 -6.17 10.36
N PHE A 38 8.18 -5.10 9.84
CA PHE A 38 8.51 -3.74 10.25
C PHE A 38 8.14 -3.48 11.71
N LEU A 39 6.97 -3.96 12.18
CA LEU A 39 6.59 -3.89 13.58
C LEU A 39 7.62 -4.57 14.47
N ARG A 40 8.05 -5.80 14.13
CA ARG A 40 9.05 -6.53 14.89
C ARG A 40 10.37 -5.78 14.97
N ILE A 41 10.87 -5.25 13.84
CA ILE A 41 12.13 -4.47 13.81
C ILE A 41 11.98 -3.19 14.64
N GLY A 42 10.84 -2.51 14.51
CA GLY A 42 10.57 -1.29 15.28
C GLY A 42 10.51 -1.55 16.77
N LEU A 43 9.83 -2.62 17.18
CA LEU A 43 9.72 -3.01 18.58
C LEU A 43 11.08 -3.44 19.17
N GLN A 44 11.88 -4.18 18.40
CA GLN A 44 13.24 -4.55 18.81
C GLN A 44 14.12 -3.33 19.03
N ARG A 45 14.04 -2.34 18.15
CA ARG A 45 14.78 -1.07 18.31
C ARG A 45 14.25 -0.20 19.46
N LEU A 46 12.94 -0.22 19.69
CA LEU A 46 12.31 0.55 20.75
C LEU A 46 12.70 0.03 22.12
N ILE A 47 12.68 -1.29 22.32
CA ILE A 47 13.06 -1.95 23.58
C ILE A 47 14.58 -1.95 23.74
N GLY A 48 15.34 -2.24 22.69
CA GLY A 48 16.81 -2.27 22.71
C GLY A 48 17.42 -3.35 23.59
N ASP A 49 16.63 -4.21 24.24
CA ASP A 49 17.03 -5.37 25.05
C ASP A 49 16.37 -6.63 24.47
N GLU A 50 17.19 -7.50 23.90
CA GLU A 50 16.70 -8.70 23.20
C GLU A 50 15.95 -9.65 24.12
N SER A 51 16.40 -9.77 25.38
CA SER A 51 15.76 -10.67 26.34
C SER A 51 14.36 -10.21 26.74
N ILE A 52 14.17 -8.91 26.92
CA ILE A 52 12.86 -8.30 27.20
C ILE A 52 11.98 -8.37 25.95
N PHE A 53 12.55 -8.02 24.78
CA PHE A 53 11.84 -8.07 23.50
C PHE A 53 11.23 -9.44 23.23
N VAL A 54 12.01 -10.51 23.34
CA VAL A 54 11.53 -11.88 23.11
C VAL A 54 10.42 -12.26 24.08
N ARG A 55 10.57 -11.95 25.37
CA ARG A 55 9.56 -12.25 26.40
C ARG A 55 8.27 -11.44 26.19
N VAL A 56 8.37 -10.19 25.79
CA VAL A 56 7.20 -9.36 25.46
C VAL A 56 6.42 -9.94 24.28
N LEU A 57 7.10 -10.39 23.22
CA LEU A 57 6.45 -11.05 22.09
C LEU A 57 5.82 -12.40 22.43
N GLN A 58 6.38 -13.11 23.42
CA GLN A 58 5.86 -14.39 23.91
C GLN A 58 4.74 -14.21 24.94
N HIS A 59 4.53 -13.00 25.47
CA HIS A 59 3.47 -12.75 26.44
C HIS A 59 2.10 -13.10 25.88
N PRO A 60 1.17 -13.75 26.64
CA PRO A 60 -0.13 -14.20 26.14
C PRO A 60 -0.95 -13.11 25.44
N LEU A 61 -0.91 -11.86 25.93
CA LEU A 61 -1.62 -10.72 25.33
C LEU A 61 -1.13 -10.39 23.90
N ILE A 62 0.12 -10.73 23.58
CA ILE A 62 0.72 -10.46 22.26
C ILE A 62 0.84 -11.75 21.46
N GLY A 63 1.25 -12.84 22.09
CA GLY A 63 1.40 -14.14 21.45
C GLY A 63 0.10 -14.70 20.85
N SER A 64 -1.06 -14.36 21.42
CA SER A 64 -2.37 -14.72 20.90
C SER A 64 -2.71 -14.03 19.54
N LEU A 65 -2.06 -12.92 19.22
CA LEU A 65 -2.26 -12.17 17.98
C LEU A 65 -1.51 -12.78 16.77
N TYR A 66 -0.64 -13.77 17.00
CA TYR A 66 0.05 -14.46 15.90
C TYR A 66 -0.92 -15.38 15.16
N ARG A 67 -0.96 -15.27 13.84
CA ARG A 67 -1.90 -15.99 12.97
C ARG A 67 -1.71 -17.50 12.94
N ASP A 68 -0.47 -17.99 13.17
CA ASP A 68 -0.12 -19.40 13.22
C ASP A 68 0.77 -19.68 14.44
N ARG A 69 0.21 -20.30 15.48
CA ARG A 69 0.95 -20.67 16.68
C ARG A 69 2.00 -21.75 16.43
N ALA A 70 1.78 -22.65 15.50
CA ALA A 70 2.60 -23.84 15.27
C ALA A 70 3.92 -23.59 14.53
N ALA A 71 4.07 -22.49 13.78
CA ALA A 71 5.20 -22.25 12.89
C ALA A 71 5.96 -20.94 13.15
N ARG A 72 5.94 -20.37 14.37
CA ARG A 72 6.43 -19.00 14.61
C ARG A 72 5.89 -18.04 13.52
N GLY A 73 4.59 -18.09 13.32
CA GLY A 73 3.87 -17.51 12.21
C GLY A 73 4.14 -16.04 11.95
N LYS A 74 3.52 -15.48 10.93
CA LYS A 74 3.71 -14.08 10.57
C LYS A 74 3.43 -13.20 11.78
N PRO A 75 4.37 -12.33 12.20
CA PRO A 75 4.17 -11.44 13.33
C PRO A 75 2.94 -10.56 13.10
N PRO A 76 2.23 -10.16 14.18
CA PRO A 76 1.06 -9.30 14.05
C PRO A 76 1.43 -8.02 13.34
N SER A 77 0.51 -7.46 12.59
CA SER A 77 0.73 -6.19 11.89
C SER A 77 0.47 -4.97 12.78
N TYR A 78 -0.14 -5.18 13.95
CA TYR A 78 -0.46 -4.16 14.93
C TYR A 78 -0.54 -4.78 16.34
N ILE A 79 -0.09 -4.05 17.35
CA ILE A 79 -0.26 -4.36 18.76
C ILE A 79 -0.89 -3.13 19.41
N GLU A 80 -1.95 -3.33 20.16
CA GLU A 80 -2.61 -2.24 20.87
C GLU A 80 -1.70 -1.69 21.98
N PRO A 81 -1.60 -0.34 22.16
CA PRO A 81 -0.74 0.29 23.15
C PRO A 81 -0.96 -0.20 24.57
N ASN A 82 -2.22 -0.42 24.98
CA ASN A 82 -2.54 -0.94 26.29
C ASN A 82 -2.05 -2.37 26.49
N ASN A 83 -2.26 -3.24 25.50
CA ASN A 83 -1.77 -4.61 25.56
C ASN A 83 -0.23 -4.68 25.60
N PHE A 84 0.43 -3.79 24.85
CA PHE A 84 1.89 -3.67 24.93
C PHE A 84 2.34 -3.23 26.32
N ALA A 85 1.74 -2.17 26.88
CA ALA A 85 2.11 -1.63 28.19
C ALA A 85 1.95 -2.65 29.30
N LEU A 86 0.82 -3.39 29.33
CA LEU A 86 0.58 -4.47 30.29
C LEU A 86 1.59 -5.62 30.10
N ALA A 87 1.80 -6.08 28.86
CA ALA A 87 2.74 -7.16 28.59
C ALA A 87 4.18 -6.78 29.00
N PHE A 88 4.59 -5.55 28.69
CA PHE A 88 5.90 -5.01 29.05
C PHE A 88 6.04 -4.93 30.59
N ALA A 89 5.08 -4.33 31.27
CA ALA A 89 5.09 -4.20 32.74
C ALA A 89 5.17 -5.59 33.42
N HIS A 90 4.36 -6.54 33.01
CA HIS A 90 4.44 -7.93 33.52
C HIS A 90 5.78 -8.58 33.27
N VAL A 91 6.36 -8.42 32.07
CA VAL A 91 7.65 -9.05 31.74
C VAL A 91 8.78 -8.51 32.60
N VAL A 92 8.85 -7.18 32.79
CA VAL A 92 9.93 -6.56 33.57
C VAL A 92 9.77 -6.87 35.08
N THR A 93 8.53 -6.84 35.61
CA THR A 93 8.26 -7.16 37.01
C THR A 93 8.57 -8.63 37.33
N ARG A 94 8.17 -9.56 36.46
CA ARG A 94 8.53 -10.99 36.62
C ARG A 94 10.03 -11.24 36.55
N ARG A 95 10.73 -10.53 35.65
CA ARG A 95 12.21 -10.64 35.58
C ARG A 95 12.84 -10.20 36.90
N GLN A 96 12.37 -9.12 37.53
CA GLN A 96 12.84 -8.63 38.81
C GLN A 96 12.58 -9.67 39.91
N ALA A 97 11.33 -10.14 40.05
CA ALA A 97 10.97 -11.13 41.03
C ALA A 97 11.82 -12.44 40.94
N ALA A 98 12.19 -12.84 39.71
CA ALA A 98 13.06 -13.98 39.49
C ALA A 98 14.51 -13.71 39.90
N LEU A 99 14.98 -12.46 39.91
CA LEU A 99 16.30 -12.06 40.39
C LEU A 99 16.34 -11.97 41.92
N ASP A 100 15.22 -11.56 42.53
CA ASP A 100 15.09 -11.40 43.98
C ASP A 100 14.87 -12.74 44.68
N SER A 101 14.31 -13.75 43.99
CA SER A 101 14.19 -15.11 44.53
C SER A 101 15.54 -15.81 44.41
N ALA A 102 16.19 -16.09 45.58
CA ALA A 102 17.46 -16.82 45.67
C ALA A 102 17.40 -18.26 45.10
N ASP A 103 16.20 -18.78 44.86
CA ASP A 103 15.93 -20.06 44.21
C ASP A 103 15.59 -19.87 42.73
N ALA A 104 16.61 -19.87 41.89
CA ALA A 104 16.47 -19.83 40.43
C ALA A 104 15.66 -21.00 39.81
N LYS A 105 15.15 -21.92 40.64
CA LYS A 105 14.30 -23.07 40.26
C LYS A 105 12.82 -22.91 40.56
N ALA A 106 12.41 -21.84 41.25
CA ALA A 106 10.98 -21.56 41.40
C ALA A 106 10.42 -21.15 40.05
N ASP A 107 9.62 -22.04 39.45
CA ASP A 107 8.78 -21.73 38.28
C ASP A 107 7.96 -20.47 38.62
N PRO A 108 8.13 -19.37 37.87
CA PRO A 108 7.37 -18.13 38.13
C PRO A 108 5.92 -18.25 37.65
N GLY A 109 5.31 -19.42 37.74
CA GLY A 109 3.90 -19.67 37.52
C GLY A 109 3.00 -18.95 38.54
N GLY A 110 3.55 -18.49 39.67
CA GLY A 110 2.85 -17.59 40.60
C GLY A 110 2.58 -16.23 39.99
N ALA A 111 1.33 -15.81 40.04
CA ALA A 111 0.93 -14.47 39.62
C ALA A 111 1.66 -13.42 40.48
N VAL A 112 2.70 -12.77 39.92
CA VAL A 112 3.32 -11.62 40.57
C VAL A 112 2.35 -10.45 40.41
N PRO A 113 1.79 -9.89 41.52
CA PRO A 113 0.85 -8.78 41.42
C PRO A 113 1.56 -7.57 40.85
N LEU A 114 0.98 -7.01 39.80
CA LEU A 114 1.49 -5.79 39.17
C LEU A 114 1.07 -4.60 40.04
N SER A 115 2.03 -3.97 40.69
CA SER A 115 1.86 -2.72 41.44
C SER A 115 2.80 -1.65 40.88
N PHE A 116 2.53 -0.38 41.24
CA PHE A 116 3.42 0.71 40.85
C PHE A 116 4.84 0.49 41.38
N ASP A 117 4.96 0.11 42.67
CA ASP A 117 6.24 -0.06 43.32
C ASP A 117 7.05 -1.23 42.72
N SER A 118 6.39 -2.35 42.40
CA SER A 118 7.06 -3.49 41.76
C SER A 118 7.54 -3.11 40.36
N LEU A 119 6.76 -2.34 39.60
CA LEU A 119 7.14 -1.86 38.28
C LEU A 119 8.31 -0.87 38.37
N ARG A 120 8.25 0.08 39.32
CA ARG A 120 9.33 1.06 39.52
C ARG A 120 10.63 0.40 39.93
N SER A 121 10.58 -0.53 40.88
CA SER A 121 11.76 -1.31 41.31
C SER A 121 12.38 -2.05 40.14
N ALA A 122 11.58 -2.75 39.34
CA ALA A 122 12.05 -3.47 38.17
C ALA A 122 12.73 -2.55 37.13
N ILE A 123 12.16 -1.40 36.85
CA ILE A 123 12.75 -0.44 35.90
C ILE A 123 14.02 0.19 36.46
N THR A 124 14.08 0.47 37.77
CA THR A 124 15.29 0.99 38.45
C THR A 124 16.43 -0.01 38.37
N THR A 125 16.15 -1.30 38.61
CA THR A 125 17.16 -2.37 38.46
C THR A 125 17.65 -2.48 37.02
N LEU A 126 16.76 -2.38 36.03
CA LEU A 126 17.14 -2.36 34.61
C LEU A 126 17.99 -1.13 34.27
N ALA A 127 17.73 0.01 34.90
CA ALA A 127 18.52 1.24 34.72
C ALA A 127 19.96 1.03 35.29
N ALA A 128 20.08 0.40 36.46
CA ALA A 128 21.39 0.04 37.05
C ALA A 128 22.16 -0.91 36.14
N GLN A 129 21.47 -1.79 35.41
CA GLN A 129 22.06 -2.70 34.40
C GLN A 129 22.32 -1.98 33.04
N ARG A 130 22.11 -0.68 32.93
CA ARG A 130 22.27 0.13 31.73
C ARG A 130 21.42 -0.37 30.55
N SER A 131 20.24 -0.96 30.83
CA SER A 131 19.32 -1.40 29.78
C SER A 131 18.73 -0.16 29.06
N PRO A 132 18.78 -0.12 27.70
CA PRO A 132 18.29 1.03 26.94
C PRO A 132 16.81 1.34 27.20
N VAL A 133 15.98 0.32 27.42
CA VAL A 133 14.54 0.50 27.70
C VAL A 133 14.30 1.21 29.01
N ALA A 134 15.17 1.01 30.02
CA ALA A 134 15.01 1.67 31.31
C ALA A 134 15.25 3.18 31.22
N ALA A 135 16.19 3.62 30.40
CA ALA A 135 16.43 5.04 30.17
C ALA A 135 15.20 5.78 29.59
N ALA A 136 14.39 5.08 28.81
CA ALA A 136 13.15 5.63 28.26
C ALA A 136 11.96 5.50 29.26
N ALA A 137 11.87 4.38 29.97
CA ALA A 137 10.74 4.06 30.83
C ALA A 137 10.81 4.78 32.21
N LEU A 138 12.01 4.99 32.76
CA LEU A 138 12.16 5.58 34.09
C LEU A 138 11.52 6.98 34.21
N PRO A 139 11.75 7.94 33.31
CA PRO A 139 11.10 9.24 33.37
C PRO A 139 9.56 9.16 33.30
N ILE A 140 9.03 8.20 32.55
CA ILE A 140 7.57 7.98 32.41
C ILE A 140 6.99 7.51 33.74
N ILE A 141 7.69 6.60 34.44
CA ILE A 141 7.27 6.08 35.73
C ILE A 141 7.39 7.15 36.80
N ASP A 142 8.45 7.93 36.81
CA ASP A 142 8.60 9.05 37.76
C ASP A 142 7.51 10.10 37.58
N GLN A 143 7.10 10.39 36.35
CA GLN A 143 6.00 11.30 36.07
C GLN A 143 4.63 10.77 36.55
N ALA A 144 4.46 9.46 36.66
CA ALA A 144 3.22 8.84 37.10
C ALA A 144 2.93 8.97 38.63
N GLN A 145 3.91 9.43 39.45
CA GLN A 145 3.77 9.78 40.83
C GLN A 145 3.03 8.73 41.69
N GLY A 146 3.34 7.47 41.58
CA GLY A 146 2.70 6.41 42.33
C GLY A 146 1.45 5.78 41.68
N ASN A 147 0.95 6.34 40.60
CA ASN A 147 -0.24 5.83 39.93
C ASN A 147 0.13 4.84 38.81
N LEU A 148 -0.24 3.58 39.00
CA LEU A 148 0.03 2.51 38.06
C LEU A 148 -0.67 2.73 36.69
N GLU A 149 -1.91 3.23 36.69
CA GLU A 149 -2.67 3.47 35.48
C GLU A 149 -2.01 4.55 34.61
N LEU A 150 -1.54 5.64 35.25
CA LEU A 150 -0.78 6.69 34.56
C LEU A 150 0.55 6.17 34.04
N ALA A 151 1.25 5.31 34.77
CA ALA A 151 2.48 4.68 34.32
C ALA A 151 2.24 3.81 33.07
N LEU A 152 1.21 2.97 33.09
CA LEU A 152 0.85 2.13 31.94
C LEU A 152 0.41 2.96 30.72
N LYS A 153 -0.39 4.02 30.94
CA LYS A 153 -0.80 4.96 29.89
C LYS A 153 0.42 5.68 29.28
N GLY A 154 1.38 6.08 30.10
CA GLY A 154 2.62 6.70 29.65
C GLY A 154 3.49 5.74 28.81
N ILE A 155 3.63 4.46 29.25
CA ILE A 155 4.33 3.42 28.50
C ILE A 155 3.61 3.15 27.15
N GLY A 156 2.27 3.11 27.15
CA GLY A 156 1.47 2.95 25.91
C GLY A 156 1.68 4.13 24.94
N ALA A 157 1.72 5.37 25.47
CA ALA A 157 2.00 6.55 24.65
C ALA A 157 3.42 6.55 24.06
N TRP A 158 4.42 6.16 24.86
CA TRP A 158 5.80 5.98 24.38
C TRP A 158 5.89 4.93 23.26
N TYR A 159 5.22 3.79 23.44
CA TYR A 159 5.11 2.76 22.41
C TYR A 159 4.47 3.31 21.14
N SER A 160 3.34 4.03 21.24
CA SER A 160 2.64 4.62 20.08
C SER A 160 3.56 5.58 19.32
N GLY A 161 4.23 6.50 20.00
CA GLY A 161 5.17 7.42 19.39
C GLY A 161 6.34 6.74 18.68
N GLY A 162 6.80 5.60 19.23
CA GLY A 162 7.78 4.73 18.57
C GLY A 162 7.22 4.09 17.30
N MET A 163 6.00 3.58 17.36
CA MET A 163 5.34 2.90 16.24
C MET A 163 4.93 3.86 15.12
N ASP A 164 4.65 5.11 15.42
CA ASP A 164 4.41 6.14 14.39
C ASP A 164 5.63 6.34 13.48
N ARG A 165 6.83 6.33 14.05
CA ARG A 165 8.09 6.36 13.27
C ARG A 165 8.24 5.11 12.40
N VAL A 166 7.92 3.94 12.94
CA VAL A 166 7.95 2.67 12.19
C VAL A 166 6.95 2.68 11.04
N THR A 167 5.76 3.24 11.28
CA THR A 167 4.74 3.45 10.25
C THR A 167 5.26 4.38 9.15
N GLY A 168 5.96 5.45 9.49
CA GLY A 168 6.63 6.33 8.54
C GLY A 168 7.67 5.60 7.68
N TRP A 169 8.51 4.75 8.28
CA TRP A 169 9.48 3.93 7.54
C TRP A 169 8.80 2.94 6.60
N TYR A 170 7.74 2.27 7.08
CA TYR A 170 6.95 1.37 6.26
C TYR A 170 6.30 2.10 5.08
N LYS A 171 5.73 3.29 5.30
CA LYS A 171 5.12 4.10 4.24
C LYS A 171 6.15 4.47 3.15
N GLY A 172 7.34 4.94 3.54
CA GLY A 172 8.40 5.25 2.59
C GLY A 172 8.91 4.02 1.83
N TYR A 173 8.98 2.86 2.49
CA TYR A 173 9.32 1.60 1.83
C TYR A 173 8.22 1.16 0.85
N ALA A 174 6.95 1.25 1.25
CA ALA A 174 5.81 0.89 0.41
C ALA A 174 5.72 1.79 -0.84
N GLN A 175 5.92 3.10 -0.69
CA GLN A 175 5.94 4.05 -1.82
C GLN A 175 7.06 3.75 -2.82
N ARG A 176 8.28 3.49 -2.35
CA ARG A 176 9.40 3.11 -3.24
C ARG A 176 9.10 1.83 -4.01
N ARG A 177 8.50 0.84 -3.36
CA ARG A 177 8.10 -0.41 -4.02
C ARG A 177 6.97 -0.18 -5.02
N LEU A 178 5.98 0.63 -4.67
CA LEU A 178 4.88 0.99 -5.57
C LEU A 178 5.42 1.65 -6.84
N PHE A 179 6.38 2.58 -6.70
CA PHE A 179 7.05 3.19 -7.83
C PHE A 179 7.77 2.14 -8.70
N LEU A 180 8.54 1.24 -8.10
CA LEU A 180 9.28 0.22 -8.85
C LEU A 180 8.33 -0.75 -9.56
N ILE A 181 7.25 -1.18 -8.90
CA ILE A 181 6.22 -2.02 -9.52
C ILE A 181 5.54 -1.25 -10.65
N GLY A 182 5.13 0.00 -10.40
CA GLY A 182 4.52 0.86 -11.41
C GLY A 182 5.45 1.09 -12.61
N PHE A 183 6.73 1.39 -12.37
CA PHE A 183 7.70 1.57 -13.44
C PHE A 183 7.89 0.27 -14.26
N MET A 184 8.00 -0.86 -13.58
CA MET A 184 8.10 -2.17 -14.26
C MET A 184 6.86 -2.47 -15.11
N VAL A 185 5.66 -2.23 -14.56
CA VAL A 185 4.39 -2.41 -15.29
C VAL A 185 4.31 -1.43 -16.47
N ALA A 186 4.66 -0.15 -16.26
CA ALA A 186 4.69 0.85 -17.34
C ALA A 186 5.64 0.45 -18.47
N CYS A 187 6.82 -0.05 -18.13
CA CYS A 187 7.81 -0.53 -19.09
C CYS A 187 7.32 -1.79 -19.83
N LEU A 188 6.83 -2.81 -19.12
CA LEU A 188 6.37 -4.07 -19.72
C LEU A 188 5.13 -3.90 -20.60
N ALA A 189 4.18 -3.08 -20.17
CA ALA A 189 2.96 -2.77 -20.90
C ALA A 189 3.11 -1.56 -21.83
N ASN A 190 4.29 -0.94 -21.91
CA ASN A 190 4.56 0.29 -22.66
C ASN A 190 3.49 1.37 -22.45
N VAL A 191 3.16 1.64 -21.17
CA VAL A 191 2.24 2.72 -20.80
C VAL A 191 3.05 4.00 -20.66
N ASP A 192 3.27 4.68 -21.77
CA ASP A 192 4.09 5.89 -21.86
C ASP A 192 3.20 7.14 -21.91
N THR A 193 3.24 7.95 -20.84
CA THR A 193 2.45 9.18 -20.75
C THR A 193 2.67 10.12 -21.93
N ILE A 194 3.91 10.23 -22.45
CA ILE A 194 4.24 11.16 -23.54
C ILE A 194 3.60 10.68 -24.85
N GLU A 195 3.67 9.39 -25.15
CA GLU A 195 3.06 8.84 -26.37
C GLU A 195 1.53 8.85 -26.29
N ILE A 196 0.97 8.54 -25.11
CA ILE A 196 -0.48 8.65 -24.89
C ILE A 196 -0.96 10.10 -25.08
N TYR A 197 -0.24 11.07 -24.51
CA TYR A 197 -0.55 12.49 -24.72
C TYR A 197 -0.52 12.88 -26.19
N LYS A 198 0.51 12.48 -26.94
CA LYS A 198 0.64 12.76 -28.37
C LYS A 198 -0.53 12.17 -29.15
N SER A 199 -0.90 10.92 -28.90
CA SER A 199 -2.01 10.23 -29.55
C SER A 199 -3.35 10.90 -29.27
N LEU A 200 -3.63 11.23 -28.00
CA LEU A 200 -4.85 11.96 -27.63
C LEU A 200 -4.87 13.37 -28.23
N ASN A 201 -3.73 14.03 -28.38
CA ASN A 201 -3.66 15.36 -28.96
C ASN A 201 -3.81 15.35 -30.49
N SER A 202 -3.31 14.32 -31.19
CA SER A 202 -3.33 14.22 -32.65
C SER A 202 -4.66 13.68 -33.19
N SER A 203 -5.22 12.61 -32.58
CA SER A 203 -6.42 11.92 -33.05
C SER A 203 -7.68 12.44 -32.34
N ALA A 204 -8.58 13.09 -33.08
CA ALA A 204 -9.85 13.56 -32.54
C ALA A 204 -10.82 12.39 -32.26
N ASP A 205 -10.81 11.36 -33.09
CA ASP A 205 -11.67 10.20 -32.96
C ASP A 205 -11.29 9.38 -31.69
N LEU A 206 -10.01 9.07 -31.55
CA LEU A 206 -9.52 8.37 -30.35
C LEU A 206 -9.82 9.15 -29.08
N ARG A 207 -9.60 10.46 -29.09
CA ARG A 207 -9.89 11.34 -27.96
C ARG A 207 -11.37 11.30 -27.58
N SER A 208 -12.28 11.41 -28.58
CA SER A 208 -13.73 11.39 -28.32
C SER A 208 -14.19 10.06 -27.71
N GLN A 209 -13.65 8.92 -28.17
CA GLN A 209 -13.94 7.60 -27.62
C GLN A 209 -13.46 7.46 -26.17
N VAL A 210 -12.23 7.87 -25.89
CA VAL A 210 -11.65 7.79 -24.54
C VAL A 210 -12.40 8.71 -23.56
N VAL A 211 -12.76 9.90 -24.00
CA VAL A 211 -13.54 10.86 -23.21
C VAL A 211 -14.94 10.33 -22.91
N SER A 212 -15.61 9.70 -23.89
CA SER A 212 -16.91 9.07 -23.67
C SER A 212 -16.88 7.99 -22.59
N ILE A 213 -15.80 7.19 -22.56
CA ILE A 213 -15.59 6.19 -21.50
C ILE A 213 -15.34 6.89 -20.16
N ALA A 214 -14.53 7.93 -20.14
CA ALA A 214 -14.25 8.71 -18.93
C ALA A 214 -15.52 9.32 -18.32
N ASP A 215 -16.39 9.87 -19.16
CA ASP A 215 -17.70 10.40 -18.77
C ASP A 215 -18.60 9.30 -18.21
N SER A 216 -18.65 8.14 -18.88
CA SER A 216 -19.43 7.00 -18.40
C SER A 216 -18.93 6.53 -17.03
N VAL A 217 -17.62 6.40 -16.84
CA VAL A 217 -17.01 5.99 -15.55
C VAL A 217 -17.29 7.01 -14.46
N ALA A 218 -17.19 8.31 -14.76
CA ALA A 218 -17.42 9.36 -13.77
C ALA A 218 -18.89 9.41 -13.31
N HIS A 219 -19.85 9.26 -14.23
CA HIS A 219 -21.28 9.32 -13.91
C HIS A 219 -21.82 8.01 -13.33
N SER A 220 -21.45 6.85 -13.89
CA SER A 220 -21.89 5.55 -13.38
C SER A 220 -21.15 5.10 -12.14
N GLN A 221 -19.98 5.68 -11.89
CA GLN A 221 -19.03 5.25 -10.84
C GLN A 221 -18.66 3.77 -10.94
N LYS A 222 -18.67 3.21 -12.16
CA LYS A 222 -18.41 1.79 -12.41
C LYS A 222 -17.48 1.58 -13.59
N ILE A 223 -16.71 0.50 -13.53
CA ILE A 223 -16.02 -0.07 -14.69
C ILE A 223 -16.46 -1.53 -14.79
N GLY A 224 -17.30 -1.85 -15.79
CA GLY A 224 -18.00 -3.11 -15.87
C GLY A 224 -18.88 -3.32 -14.63
N ASP A 225 -18.70 -4.44 -13.95
CA ASP A 225 -19.46 -4.79 -12.73
C ASP A 225 -18.83 -4.23 -11.44
N VAL A 226 -17.66 -3.57 -11.54
CA VAL A 226 -16.92 -3.05 -10.37
C VAL A 226 -17.37 -1.64 -10.04
N ASP A 227 -17.87 -1.45 -8.82
CA ASP A 227 -18.24 -0.16 -8.27
C ASP A 227 -16.97 0.58 -7.77
N LEU A 228 -16.70 1.74 -8.33
CA LEU A 228 -15.55 2.58 -7.98
C LEU A 228 -15.84 3.52 -6.79
N SER A 229 -17.08 3.64 -6.34
CA SER A 229 -17.41 4.45 -5.16
C SER A 229 -16.69 3.93 -3.91
N VAL A 230 -16.38 2.63 -3.87
CA VAL A 230 -15.60 2.00 -2.80
C VAL A 230 -14.19 2.60 -2.64
N LEU A 231 -13.63 3.24 -3.67
CA LEU A 231 -12.34 3.92 -3.61
C LEU A 231 -12.32 5.08 -2.61
N ASN A 232 -13.48 5.61 -2.23
CA ASN A 232 -13.58 6.63 -1.18
C ASN A 232 -13.29 6.08 0.22
N THR A 233 -13.39 4.76 0.42
CA THR A 233 -13.26 4.10 1.72
C THR A 233 -12.10 3.10 1.77
N ARG A 234 -11.81 2.43 0.67
CA ARG A 234 -10.74 1.42 0.54
C ARG A 234 -10.22 1.30 -0.89
N ASP A 235 -9.04 0.75 -1.05
CA ASP A 235 -8.55 0.31 -2.35
C ASP A 235 -9.33 -0.92 -2.86
N LEU A 236 -9.32 -1.13 -4.19
CA LEU A 236 -9.92 -2.31 -4.80
C LEU A 236 -9.16 -3.58 -4.38
N THR A 237 -9.89 -4.65 -4.18
CA THR A 237 -9.32 -5.98 -3.96
C THR A 237 -8.60 -6.48 -5.23
N PRO A 238 -7.68 -7.45 -5.11
CA PRO A 238 -7.02 -8.03 -6.29
C PRO A 238 -7.99 -8.61 -7.32
N THR A 239 -9.12 -9.19 -6.88
CA THR A 239 -10.15 -9.74 -7.77
C THR A 239 -10.90 -8.63 -8.52
N GLU A 240 -11.30 -7.57 -7.82
CA GLU A 240 -11.93 -6.38 -8.44
C GLU A 240 -10.99 -5.75 -9.46
N SER A 241 -9.70 -5.59 -9.13
CA SER A 241 -8.68 -5.04 -10.04
C SER A 241 -8.50 -5.91 -11.30
N GLN A 242 -8.56 -7.24 -11.17
CA GLN A 242 -8.52 -8.15 -12.33
C GLN A 242 -9.76 -8.02 -13.20
N THR A 243 -10.94 -7.83 -12.63
CA THR A 243 -12.19 -7.63 -13.37
C THR A 243 -12.15 -6.32 -14.15
N VAL A 244 -11.69 -5.23 -13.52
CA VAL A 244 -11.44 -3.94 -14.19
C VAL A 244 -10.50 -4.12 -15.37
N LEU A 245 -9.37 -4.81 -15.17
CA LEU A 245 -8.39 -5.06 -16.23
C LEU A 245 -9.01 -5.82 -17.41
N LYS A 246 -9.79 -6.89 -17.15
CA LYS A 246 -10.48 -7.65 -18.21
C LYS A 246 -11.45 -6.78 -19.00
N THR A 247 -12.24 -5.94 -18.32
CA THR A 247 -13.19 -5.04 -18.96
C THR A 247 -12.48 -4.01 -19.86
N ILE A 248 -11.35 -3.47 -19.39
CA ILE A 248 -10.56 -2.50 -20.14
C ILE A 248 -9.90 -3.12 -21.35
N LEU A 249 -9.37 -4.35 -21.25
CA LEU A 249 -8.77 -5.05 -22.38
C LEU A 249 -9.75 -5.26 -23.56
N SER A 250 -11.07 -5.24 -23.29
CA SER A 250 -12.10 -5.30 -24.32
C SER A 250 -12.65 -3.94 -24.76
N SER A 251 -12.14 -2.84 -24.22
CA SER A 251 -12.63 -1.48 -24.45
C SER A 251 -11.81 -0.70 -25.50
N PRO A 252 -12.37 0.38 -26.10
CA PRO A 252 -11.63 1.26 -27.01
C PRO A 252 -10.38 1.93 -26.41
N VAL A 253 -10.20 1.91 -25.08
CA VAL A 253 -8.97 2.38 -24.42
C VAL A 253 -7.73 1.64 -24.95
N MET A 254 -7.89 0.40 -25.41
CA MET A 254 -6.81 -0.37 -26.02
C MET A 254 -6.34 0.15 -27.39
N LYS A 255 -7.04 1.10 -28.01
CA LYS A 255 -6.56 1.81 -29.22
C LYS A 255 -5.52 2.89 -28.89
N LEU A 256 -5.31 3.20 -27.60
CA LEU A 256 -4.18 4.02 -27.18
C LEU A 256 -2.86 3.30 -27.47
N PRO A 257 -1.74 4.01 -27.63
CA PRO A 257 -0.42 3.41 -27.84
C PRO A 257 0.09 2.72 -26.57
N ILE A 258 -0.68 1.74 -26.12
CA ILE A 258 -0.34 0.86 -24.99
C ILE A 258 0.13 -0.47 -25.56
N GLY A 259 1.26 -0.99 -25.06
CA GLY A 259 1.91 -2.14 -25.65
C GLY A 259 2.88 -1.76 -26.76
N TYR A 260 3.65 -2.74 -27.22
CA TYR A 260 4.65 -2.56 -28.26
C TYR A 260 4.10 -2.87 -29.67
N GLY A 261 2.84 -2.48 -29.94
CA GLY A 261 2.16 -2.82 -31.20
C GLY A 261 1.73 -4.30 -31.30
N CYS A 262 1.80 -5.05 -30.22
CA CYS A 262 1.37 -6.44 -30.17
C CYS A 262 -0.10 -6.62 -29.73
N LEU A 263 -0.76 -5.54 -29.33
CA LEU A 263 -2.16 -5.52 -28.89
C LEU A 263 -3.05 -4.74 -29.86
N ASP A 264 -2.74 -4.69 -31.15
CA ASP A 264 -3.60 -4.09 -32.15
C ASP A 264 -4.99 -4.74 -32.15
N SER A 265 -6.02 -3.92 -32.37
CA SER A 265 -7.44 -4.24 -32.25
C SER A 265 -7.89 -5.46 -33.05
N ASP A 266 -7.22 -5.74 -34.19
CA ASP A 266 -7.50 -6.91 -35.02
C ASP A 266 -6.99 -8.21 -34.38
N THR A 267 -6.00 -8.12 -33.51
CA THR A 267 -5.46 -9.26 -32.75
C THR A 267 -6.27 -9.58 -31.50
N ALA A 268 -6.92 -8.57 -30.88
CA ALA A 268 -7.79 -8.79 -29.72
C ALA A 268 -9.09 -9.52 -30.10
N GLN A 269 -9.58 -9.29 -31.33
CA GLN A 269 -10.78 -9.97 -31.86
C GLN A 269 -10.51 -11.42 -32.29
N SER A 270 -9.26 -11.78 -32.58
CA SER A 270 -8.82 -13.15 -32.87
C SER A 270 -8.43 -13.97 -31.63
N MET A 271 -8.53 -13.41 -30.43
CA MET A 271 -8.37 -14.11 -29.15
C MET A 271 -9.57 -15.01 -28.78
N LYS A 272 -10.26 -15.60 -29.75
CA LYS A 272 -10.92 -16.91 -29.55
C LYS A 272 -9.79 -17.92 -29.41
N ILE A 273 -9.58 -18.34 -28.16
CA ILE A 273 -8.57 -19.26 -27.68
C ILE A 273 -8.67 -20.55 -28.51
N ASP A 274 -7.86 -20.63 -29.53
CA ASP A 274 -7.53 -21.90 -30.16
C ASP A 274 -6.20 -22.39 -29.59
N SER A 275 -6.24 -23.48 -28.89
CA SER A 275 -5.15 -24.04 -28.08
C SER A 275 -3.92 -24.53 -28.89
N LYS A 276 -3.84 -24.23 -30.18
CA LYS A 276 -2.77 -24.64 -31.10
C LYS A 276 -1.85 -23.54 -31.61
N THR A 277 -2.08 -22.27 -31.30
CA THR A 277 -1.22 -21.21 -31.81
C THR A 277 -0.16 -20.85 -30.76
N LYS A 278 1.11 -21.00 -31.14
CA LYS A 278 2.29 -20.54 -30.40
C LYS A 278 2.02 -19.13 -29.89
N SER A 279 1.93 -19.05 -28.59
CA SER A 279 1.45 -18.01 -27.70
C SER A 279 1.62 -16.58 -28.21
N THR A 280 0.59 -15.76 -28.01
CA THR A 280 0.61 -14.28 -28.04
C THR A 280 1.88 -13.70 -27.40
N TRP A 281 2.42 -14.38 -26.38
CA TRP A 281 3.68 -14.08 -25.73
C TRP A 281 4.89 -14.09 -26.69
N SER A 282 4.98 -15.01 -27.63
CA SER A 282 6.11 -15.06 -28.58
C SER A 282 6.06 -13.91 -29.60
N ARG A 283 4.86 -13.43 -29.96
CA ARG A 283 4.70 -12.25 -30.82
C ARG A 283 5.04 -10.98 -30.09
N CYS A 284 4.53 -10.83 -28.85
CA CYS A 284 4.86 -9.67 -28.03
C CYS A 284 6.34 -9.61 -27.68
N SER A 285 6.98 -10.72 -27.35
CA SER A 285 8.43 -10.74 -27.12
C SER A 285 9.23 -10.32 -28.34
N GLY A 286 8.82 -10.74 -29.54
CA GLY A 286 9.43 -10.32 -30.80
C GLY A 286 9.25 -8.83 -31.08
N ALA A 287 8.04 -8.29 -30.85
CA ALA A 287 7.75 -6.86 -31.02
C ALA A 287 8.54 -6.00 -30.03
N ILE A 288 8.63 -6.42 -28.76
CA ILE A 288 9.45 -5.77 -27.73
C ILE A 288 10.92 -5.75 -28.15
N HIS A 289 11.46 -6.89 -28.54
CA HIS A 289 12.86 -7.00 -28.92
C HIS A 289 13.18 -6.14 -30.15
N LYS A 290 12.28 -6.12 -31.15
CA LYS A 290 12.42 -5.29 -32.34
C LYS A 290 12.41 -3.79 -31.98
N ALA A 291 11.41 -3.33 -31.20
CA ALA A 291 11.33 -1.95 -30.75
C ALA A 291 12.59 -1.52 -29.99
N TRP A 292 13.05 -2.34 -29.06
CA TRP A 292 14.23 -2.03 -28.24
C TRP A 292 15.54 -1.96 -29.02
N ASN A 293 15.66 -2.73 -30.09
CA ASN A 293 16.87 -2.71 -30.95
C ASN A 293 16.85 -1.55 -31.96
N GLU A 294 15.68 -1.06 -32.36
CA GLU A 294 15.53 0.02 -33.34
C GLU A 294 15.59 1.42 -32.69
N TRP A 295 15.42 1.52 -31.36
CA TRP A 295 15.42 2.82 -30.68
C TRP A 295 16.82 3.45 -30.59
N ALA A 296 16.94 4.70 -31.01
CA ALA A 296 18.10 5.51 -30.74
C ALA A 296 18.20 5.85 -29.24
N PHE A 297 19.35 6.27 -28.77
CA PHE A 297 19.56 6.66 -27.35
C PHE A 297 18.57 7.74 -26.90
N SER A 298 18.23 8.70 -27.76
CA SER A 298 17.23 9.75 -27.48
C SER A 298 15.82 9.17 -27.27
N ASP A 299 15.45 8.13 -28.01
CA ASP A 299 14.14 7.47 -27.87
C ASP A 299 14.06 6.72 -26.54
N TRP A 300 15.13 6.04 -26.15
CA TRP A 300 15.24 5.41 -24.85
C TRP A 300 15.05 6.39 -23.71
N LEU A 301 15.73 7.55 -23.74
CA LEU A 301 15.56 8.56 -22.71
C LEU A 301 14.12 9.07 -22.65
N ARG A 302 13.49 9.30 -23.78
CA ARG A 302 12.10 9.76 -23.86
C ARG A 302 11.13 8.74 -23.26
N HIS A 303 11.26 7.46 -23.61
CA HIS A 303 10.41 6.40 -23.09
C HIS A 303 10.63 6.16 -21.58
N ILE A 304 11.89 6.14 -21.12
CA ILE A 304 12.18 6.04 -19.69
C ILE A 304 11.52 7.18 -18.92
N PHE A 305 11.56 8.41 -19.44
CA PHE A 305 10.92 9.56 -18.82
C PHE A 305 9.38 9.43 -18.85
N GLY A 306 8.79 8.98 -19.95
CA GLY A 306 7.36 8.73 -20.07
C GLY A 306 6.86 7.64 -19.12
N TRP A 307 7.58 6.52 -19.00
CA TRP A 307 7.28 5.46 -18.03
C TRP A 307 7.45 5.92 -16.58
N ALA A 308 8.48 6.75 -16.31
CA ALA A 308 8.67 7.32 -14.98
C ALA A 308 7.52 8.25 -14.59
N LEU A 309 7.03 9.09 -15.50
CA LEU A 309 5.85 9.93 -15.29
C LEU A 309 4.60 9.07 -15.00
N THR A 310 4.38 8.01 -15.77
CA THR A 310 3.28 7.05 -15.54
C THR A 310 3.40 6.40 -14.16
N ALA A 311 4.60 5.95 -13.78
CA ALA A 311 4.85 5.35 -12.48
C ALA A 311 4.64 6.34 -11.32
N LEU A 312 5.06 7.59 -11.48
CA LEU A 312 4.80 8.67 -10.51
C LEU A 312 3.31 8.95 -10.38
N ALA A 313 2.57 8.98 -11.50
CA ALA A 313 1.12 9.09 -11.45
C ALA A 313 0.49 7.93 -10.66
N GLY A 314 0.99 6.70 -10.84
CA GLY A 314 0.54 5.54 -10.07
C GLY A 314 0.71 5.66 -8.55
N LEU A 315 1.69 6.45 -8.06
CA LEU A 315 1.92 6.67 -6.62
C LEU A 315 0.77 7.41 -5.91
N LEU A 316 0.01 8.22 -6.64
CA LEU A 316 -1.13 8.96 -6.08
C LEU A 316 -2.30 8.04 -5.76
N GLY A 317 -2.33 6.85 -6.37
CA GLY A 317 -3.35 5.83 -6.14
C GLY A 317 -4.67 6.07 -6.87
N ALA A 318 -5.46 5.01 -6.97
CA ALA A 318 -6.75 5.03 -7.68
C ALA A 318 -7.78 6.01 -7.07
N PRO A 319 -7.90 6.15 -5.73
CA PRO A 319 -8.83 7.11 -5.12
C PRO A 319 -8.60 8.55 -5.59
N TYR A 320 -7.34 8.97 -5.67
CA TYR A 320 -7.00 10.32 -6.12
C TYR A 320 -7.41 10.56 -7.57
N TRP A 321 -7.10 9.61 -8.46
CA TRP A 321 -7.41 9.75 -9.88
C TRP A 321 -8.90 9.68 -10.16
N PHE A 322 -9.63 8.87 -9.41
CA PHE A 322 -11.09 8.82 -9.50
C PHE A 322 -11.74 10.15 -9.10
N ALA A 323 -11.33 10.71 -7.95
CA ALA A 323 -11.81 12.03 -7.52
C ALA A 323 -11.42 13.16 -8.48
N ALA A 324 -10.22 13.10 -9.08
CA ALA A 324 -9.80 14.06 -10.08
C ALA A 324 -10.63 13.94 -11.38
N LEU A 325 -10.89 12.71 -11.83
CA LEU A 325 -11.68 12.43 -13.03
C LEU A 325 -13.11 12.96 -12.90
N THR A 326 -13.81 12.61 -11.81
CA THR A 326 -15.19 13.06 -11.55
C THR A 326 -15.25 14.58 -11.54
N LYS A 327 -14.33 15.24 -10.82
CA LYS A 327 -14.30 16.70 -10.73
C LYS A 327 -14.07 17.40 -12.09
N ILE A 328 -13.20 16.84 -12.95
CA ILE A 328 -12.94 17.42 -14.29
C ILE A 328 -14.12 17.19 -15.23
N VAL A 329 -14.76 16.02 -15.14
CA VAL A 329 -15.98 15.72 -15.93
C VAL A 329 -17.12 16.66 -15.53
N ASP A 330 -17.33 16.90 -14.24
CA ASP A 330 -18.35 17.84 -13.73
C ASP A 330 -18.10 19.27 -14.22
N ILE A 331 -16.85 19.76 -14.18
CA ILE A 331 -16.47 21.09 -14.69
C ILE A 331 -16.77 21.19 -16.20
N ARG A 332 -16.51 20.13 -16.96
CA ARG A 332 -16.80 20.10 -18.39
C ARG A 332 -18.30 20.09 -18.66
N GLY A 333 -19.09 19.35 -17.86
CA GLY A 333 -20.54 19.28 -17.95
C GLY A 333 -21.25 20.61 -17.60
N SER A 334 -20.71 21.35 -16.63
CA SER A 334 -21.28 22.61 -16.18
C SER A 334 -21.21 23.78 -17.23
N GLY A 335 -20.37 23.59 -18.26
CA GLY A 335 -20.25 24.57 -19.38
C GLY A 335 -21.32 24.46 -20.48
N THR A 336 -22.20 23.46 -20.44
CA THR A 336 -23.30 23.32 -21.41
C THR A 336 -24.54 24.07 -20.92
N LYS A 337 -24.91 25.15 -21.66
CA LYS A 337 -26.16 25.87 -21.42
C LYS A 337 -27.36 24.89 -21.41
N PRO A 338 -28.28 24.99 -20.44
CA PRO A 338 -29.53 24.22 -20.50
C PRO A 338 -30.25 24.52 -21.84
N LYS A 339 -30.70 23.47 -22.52
CA LYS A 339 -31.58 23.66 -23.68
C LYS A 339 -32.86 24.34 -23.19
N GLU A 340 -33.14 25.55 -23.68
CA GLU A 340 -34.44 26.19 -23.46
C GLU A 340 -35.56 25.24 -23.96
N PRO A 341 -36.63 25.06 -23.17
CA PRO A 341 -37.78 24.30 -23.62
C PRO A 341 -38.35 25.03 -24.85
N LYS A 342 -38.56 24.28 -25.96
CA LYS A 342 -39.28 24.82 -27.13
C LYS A 342 -40.65 25.32 -26.66
N PRO A 343 -41.06 26.58 -27.03
CA PRO A 343 -42.42 27.00 -26.77
C PRO A 343 -43.40 26.12 -27.56
N ALA A 344 -44.49 25.74 -26.88
CA ALA A 344 -45.58 24.91 -27.40
C ALA A 344 -46.34 25.63 -28.54
#